data_d558b75dbee0af378b5a7a383fa97968
#
_entry.id   d558b75dbee0af378b5a7a383fa97968
#
_cell.length_a   1.000
_cell.length_b   1.000
_cell.length_c   1.000
_cell.angle_alpha   90.00
_cell.angle_beta   90.00
_cell.angle_gamma   90.00
#
_symmetry.space_group_name_H-M   'P 1'
#
loop_
_entity.id
_entity.type
_entity.pdbx_description
1 polymer ?
#
loop_
_entity_poly.entity_id
_entity_poly.type
_entity_poly.pdbx_seq_one_letter_code
_entity_poly.pdbx_strand_id
1 'polypeptide(L)'
;MNKPVAFAIFAHPDDESFGPGGTIALLSQTHDVYLLCATKGQAGEDYSGTTEDLTVKREKELLAAAQILGVKQVFFLGFEDGELKNNNYHAVADAITALANRYKPMLFLTNEPRGVSGHLDHIAVSMITSYVFYQLDYVKELHYSCLDEAQRGTDQTYFVYFPPGYPDSQISKRVDVRPVLDQKIAALKAHKSQIKDVDAVLKRMKEMRLEECFIIVHK
;
A
#
# COMPACT_ATOMS: atom_id res chain seq x y z
N MET A 1 -13.58 24.60 -2.91
CA MET A 1 -12.11 24.53 -2.86
C MET A 1 -11.70 23.15 -3.34
N ASN A 2 -10.64 23.03 -4.15
CA ASN A 2 -10.13 21.73 -4.57
C ASN A 2 -9.52 21.01 -3.34
N LYS A 3 -9.77 19.73 -3.20
CA LYS A 3 -9.14 18.92 -2.14
C LYS A 3 -7.61 18.87 -2.35
N PRO A 4 -6.80 18.85 -1.29
CA PRO A 4 -5.37 18.56 -1.41
C PRO A 4 -5.17 17.16 -2.01
N VAL A 5 -4.03 16.94 -2.65
CA VAL A 5 -3.71 15.67 -3.31
C VAL A 5 -2.82 14.82 -2.42
N ALA A 6 -3.13 13.53 -2.34
CA ALA A 6 -2.29 12.52 -1.72
C ALA A 6 -2.00 11.37 -2.70
N PHE A 7 -0.78 10.83 -2.67
CA PHE A 7 -0.41 9.63 -3.41
C PHE A 7 -0.24 8.46 -2.43
N ALA A 8 -0.91 7.35 -2.73
CA ALA A 8 -0.68 6.05 -2.13
C ALA A 8 0.12 5.21 -3.13
N ILE A 9 1.33 4.78 -2.78
CA ILE A 9 2.32 4.21 -3.72
C ILE A 9 2.73 2.83 -3.20
N PHE A 10 2.38 1.77 -3.94
CA PHE A 10 2.59 0.39 -3.52
C PHE A 10 3.13 -0.48 -4.65
N ALA A 11 3.65 -1.65 -4.30
CA ALA A 11 4.24 -2.59 -5.23
C ALA A 11 3.19 -3.39 -6.00
N HIS A 12 2.18 -3.94 -5.28
CA HIS A 12 1.25 -4.91 -5.84
C HIS A 12 -0.20 -4.51 -5.62
N PRO A 13 -1.13 -5.03 -6.45
CA PRO A 13 -2.56 -4.99 -6.15
C PRO A 13 -2.85 -5.80 -4.88
N ASP A 14 -3.41 -5.19 -3.87
CA ASP A 14 -3.76 -5.65 -2.52
C ASP A 14 -3.02 -4.93 -1.39
N ASP A 15 -1.80 -4.46 -1.60
CA ASP A 15 -1.01 -3.75 -0.58
C ASP A 15 -1.79 -2.59 0.08
N GLU A 16 -2.56 -1.85 -0.73
CA GLU A 16 -3.36 -0.72 -0.27
C GLU A 16 -4.45 -1.15 0.70
N SER A 17 -5.03 -2.33 0.51
CA SER A 17 -6.11 -2.88 1.33
C SER A 17 -5.57 -3.64 2.55
N PHE A 18 -4.51 -4.44 2.37
CA PHE A 18 -3.86 -5.19 3.46
C PHE A 18 -3.22 -4.27 4.49
N GLY A 19 -2.55 -3.22 4.03
CA GLY A 19 -1.93 -2.21 4.87
C GLY A 19 -2.91 -1.09 5.25
N PRO A 20 -2.76 0.11 4.66
CA PRO A 20 -3.43 1.33 5.12
C PRO A 20 -4.82 1.57 4.51
N GLY A 21 -5.59 0.53 4.18
CA GLY A 21 -6.88 0.68 3.49
C GLY A 21 -7.87 1.56 4.24
N GLY A 22 -7.95 1.45 5.56
CA GLY A 22 -8.80 2.33 6.37
C GLY A 22 -8.32 3.79 6.33
N THR A 23 -7.02 4.01 6.40
CA THR A 23 -6.44 5.37 6.28
C THR A 23 -6.68 5.95 4.89
N ILE A 24 -6.56 5.15 3.82
CA ILE A 24 -6.88 5.59 2.46
C ILE A 24 -8.35 6.00 2.37
N ALA A 25 -9.27 5.22 2.94
CA ALA A 25 -10.69 5.56 2.96
C ALA A 25 -10.97 6.87 3.72
N LEU A 26 -10.32 7.08 4.87
CA LEU A 26 -10.42 8.34 5.63
C LEU A 26 -9.81 9.53 4.88
N LEU A 27 -8.63 9.34 4.27
CA LEU A 27 -7.98 10.38 3.45
C LEU A 27 -8.85 10.77 2.25
N SER A 28 -9.51 9.82 1.60
CA SER A 28 -10.37 10.06 0.44
C SER A 28 -11.57 10.97 0.76
N GLN A 29 -11.96 11.10 2.04
CA GLN A 29 -12.99 12.05 2.46
C GLN A 29 -12.50 13.50 2.37
N THR A 30 -11.22 13.76 2.57
CA THR A 30 -10.61 15.08 2.67
C THR A 30 -9.62 15.42 1.57
N HIS A 31 -9.06 14.40 0.89
CA HIS A 31 -8.05 14.50 -0.17
C HIS A 31 -8.54 13.88 -1.47
N ASP A 32 -7.98 14.33 -2.58
CA ASP A 32 -7.99 13.60 -3.83
C ASP A 32 -6.86 12.55 -3.77
N VAL A 33 -7.20 11.31 -3.43
CA VAL A 33 -6.23 10.22 -3.31
C VAL A 33 -6.02 9.56 -4.67
N TYR A 34 -4.77 9.47 -5.12
CA TYR A 34 -4.35 8.71 -6.29
C TYR A 34 -3.53 7.50 -5.84
N LEU A 35 -3.86 6.33 -6.37
CA LEU A 35 -3.16 5.08 -6.07
C LEU A 35 -2.21 4.75 -7.23
N LEU A 36 -0.92 4.63 -6.92
CA LEU A 36 0.12 4.20 -7.84
C LEU A 36 0.53 2.77 -7.46
N CYS A 37 0.34 1.83 -8.38
CA CYS A 37 0.73 0.45 -8.22
C CYS A 37 1.87 0.13 -9.19
N ALA A 38 3.01 -0.29 -8.67
CA ALA A 38 4.22 -0.48 -9.50
C ALA A 38 4.05 -1.64 -10.49
N THR A 39 3.43 -2.73 -10.07
CA THR A 39 3.23 -3.94 -10.86
C THR A 39 1.75 -4.31 -10.98
N LYS A 40 1.45 -5.39 -11.65
CA LYS A 40 0.09 -5.98 -11.69
C LYS A 40 -0.02 -7.26 -10.87
N GLY A 41 1.02 -7.62 -10.12
CA GLY A 41 1.01 -8.79 -9.25
C GLY A 41 0.97 -10.11 -10.01
N GLN A 42 1.55 -10.17 -11.19
CA GLN A 42 1.46 -11.30 -12.13
C GLN A 42 2.26 -12.53 -11.68
N ALA A 43 3.23 -12.39 -10.78
CA ALA A 43 4.01 -13.50 -10.24
C ALA A 43 3.37 -14.15 -9.00
N GLY A 44 2.25 -13.60 -8.50
CA GLY A 44 1.54 -14.13 -7.34
C GLY A 44 0.81 -15.44 -7.63
N GLU A 45 0.31 -16.07 -6.57
CA GLU A 45 -0.57 -17.23 -6.66
C GLU A 45 -2.04 -16.80 -6.85
N ASP A 46 -2.82 -17.64 -7.52
CA ASP A 46 -4.25 -17.41 -7.72
C ASP A 46 -5.10 -18.43 -6.95
N TYR A 47 -5.79 -17.96 -5.94
CA TYR A 47 -6.69 -18.77 -5.12
C TYR A 47 -8.18 -18.61 -5.49
N SER A 48 -8.51 -17.86 -6.56
CA SER A 48 -9.91 -17.60 -6.96
C SER A 48 -10.61 -18.80 -7.60
N GLY A 49 -9.83 -19.80 -8.05
CA GLY A 49 -10.37 -20.98 -8.72
C GLY A 49 -10.91 -20.74 -10.14
N THR A 50 -10.64 -19.57 -10.74
CA THR A 50 -11.05 -19.25 -12.12
C THR A 50 -9.87 -19.30 -13.08
N THR A 51 -10.16 -19.45 -14.39
CA THR A 51 -9.14 -19.59 -15.46
C THR A 51 -8.76 -18.26 -16.12
N GLU A 52 -9.25 -17.12 -15.64
CA GLU A 52 -8.87 -15.81 -16.15
C GLU A 52 -7.40 -15.52 -15.86
N ASP A 53 -6.73 -14.84 -16.79
CA ASP A 53 -5.35 -14.37 -16.59
C ASP A 53 -5.21 -13.58 -15.30
N LEU A 54 -4.20 -13.93 -14.48
CA LEU A 54 -4.02 -13.36 -13.15
C LEU A 54 -3.79 -11.84 -13.21
N THR A 55 -3.05 -11.36 -14.19
CA THR A 55 -2.78 -9.93 -14.39
C THR A 55 -4.07 -9.13 -14.57
N VAL A 56 -4.94 -9.64 -15.47
CA VAL A 56 -6.25 -9.01 -15.77
C VAL A 56 -7.16 -9.06 -14.53
N LYS A 57 -7.13 -10.17 -13.81
CA LYS A 57 -7.92 -10.38 -12.60
C LYS A 57 -7.51 -9.39 -11.52
N ARG A 58 -6.22 -9.35 -11.16
CA ARG A 58 -5.69 -8.48 -10.10
C ARG A 58 -5.85 -6.99 -10.44
N GLU A 59 -5.75 -6.61 -11.73
CA GLU A 59 -6.08 -5.26 -12.17
C GLU A 59 -7.54 -4.89 -11.84
N LYS A 60 -8.51 -5.77 -12.19
CA LYS A 60 -9.93 -5.55 -11.88
C LYS A 60 -10.19 -5.50 -10.38
N GLU A 61 -9.55 -6.36 -9.61
CA GLU A 61 -9.66 -6.43 -8.16
C GLU A 61 -9.16 -5.13 -7.51
N LEU A 62 -7.99 -4.63 -7.91
CA LEU A 62 -7.45 -3.36 -7.43
C LEU A 62 -8.36 -2.18 -7.78
N LEU A 63 -8.89 -2.13 -9.00
CA LEU A 63 -9.82 -1.06 -9.39
C LEU A 63 -11.09 -1.09 -8.56
N ALA A 64 -11.62 -2.28 -8.26
CA ALA A 64 -12.80 -2.43 -7.39
C ALA A 64 -12.50 -2.02 -5.94
N ALA A 65 -11.36 -2.46 -5.38
CA ALA A 65 -10.92 -2.07 -4.04
C ALA A 65 -10.69 -0.56 -3.94
N ALA A 66 -10.02 0.04 -4.91
CA ALA A 66 -9.78 1.47 -4.98
C ALA A 66 -11.09 2.28 -5.02
N GLN A 67 -12.08 1.83 -5.78
CA GLN A 67 -13.41 2.45 -5.81
C GLN A 67 -14.08 2.39 -4.45
N ILE A 68 -14.03 1.25 -3.75
CA ILE A 68 -14.58 1.08 -2.40
C ILE A 68 -13.90 2.04 -1.42
N LEU A 69 -12.57 2.19 -1.49
CA LEU A 69 -11.78 3.09 -0.63
C LEU A 69 -11.94 4.58 -0.98
N GLY A 70 -12.66 4.91 -2.06
CA GLY A 70 -12.87 6.30 -2.51
C GLY A 70 -11.66 6.91 -3.20
N VAL A 71 -10.74 6.09 -3.70
CA VAL A 71 -9.59 6.52 -4.50
C VAL A 71 -10.08 7.18 -5.79
N LYS A 72 -9.50 8.32 -6.14
CA LYS A 72 -9.90 9.10 -7.32
C LYS A 72 -9.48 8.45 -8.63
N GLN A 73 -8.28 7.89 -8.67
CA GLN A 73 -7.73 7.20 -9.84
C GLN A 73 -6.60 6.26 -9.45
N VAL A 74 -6.50 5.13 -10.16
CA VAL A 74 -5.40 4.17 -10.07
C VAL A 74 -4.48 4.35 -11.28
N PHE A 75 -3.17 4.29 -11.04
CA PHE A 75 -2.13 4.25 -12.08
C PHE A 75 -1.30 2.97 -11.89
N PHE A 76 -1.31 2.11 -12.89
CA PHE A 76 -0.35 1.00 -12.99
C PHE A 76 0.91 1.52 -13.67
N LEU A 77 2.07 1.39 -13.01
CA LEU A 77 3.34 1.91 -13.55
C LEU A 77 3.96 0.99 -14.60
N GLY A 78 3.47 -0.26 -14.70
CA GLY A 78 3.83 -1.18 -15.80
C GLY A 78 5.13 -1.94 -15.59
N PHE A 79 5.60 -2.09 -14.35
CA PHE A 79 6.78 -2.89 -14.04
C PHE A 79 6.40 -4.35 -13.73
N GLU A 80 7.38 -5.24 -13.87
CA GLU A 80 7.21 -6.67 -13.62
C GLU A 80 7.27 -6.98 -12.12
N ASP A 81 6.34 -7.81 -11.65
CA ASP A 81 6.27 -8.31 -10.28
C ASP A 81 7.45 -9.26 -9.98
N GLY A 82 8.09 -9.07 -8.83
CA GLY A 82 9.31 -9.78 -8.44
C GLY A 82 10.60 -9.27 -9.10
N GLU A 83 10.51 -8.23 -9.94
CA GLU A 83 11.63 -7.73 -10.75
C GLU A 83 12.01 -6.27 -10.45
N LEU A 84 11.54 -5.68 -9.34
CA LEU A 84 11.97 -4.35 -8.93
C LEU A 84 13.39 -4.39 -8.35
N LYS A 85 14.35 -3.88 -9.09
CA LYS A 85 15.79 -4.03 -8.81
C LYS A 85 16.62 -2.86 -9.36
N ASN A 86 17.94 -2.90 -9.12
CA ASN A 86 18.87 -1.81 -9.44
C ASN A 86 18.87 -1.36 -10.90
N ASN A 87 18.51 -2.21 -11.85
CA ASN A 87 18.50 -1.85 -13.27
C ASN A 87 17.22 -1.13 -13.72
N ASN A 88 16.16 -1.10 -12.92
CA ASN A 88 14.90 -0.44 -13.28
C ASN A 88 14.39 0.58 -12.23
N TYR A 89 15.00 0.67 -11.04
CA TYR A 89 14.51 1.56 -9.99
C TYR A 89 14.52 3.06 -10.39
N HIS A 90 15.41 3.48 -11.28
CA HIS A 90 15.38 4.84 -11.82
C HIS A 90 14.11 5.08 -12.66
N ALA A 91 13.73 4.12 -13.49
CA ALA A 91 12.52 4.24 -14.32
C ALA A 91 11.24 4.28 -13.44
N VAL A 92 11.21 3.52 -12.33
CA VAL A 92 10.11 3.61 -11.35
C VAL A 92 10.07 5.00 -10.70
N ALA A 93 11.23 5.55 -10.30
CA ALA A 93 11.32 6.89 -9.72
C ALA A 93 10.85 7.97 -10.72
N ASP A 94 11.25 7.86 -11.99
CA ASP A 94 10.84 8.78 -13.05
C ASP A 94 9.34 8.74 -13.29
N ALA A 95 8.72 7.55 -13.29
CA ALA A 95 7.27 7.39 -13.44
C ALA A 95 6.49 8.04 -12.27
N ILE A 96 6.93 7.81 -11.02
CA ILE A 96 6.33 8.45 -9.84
C ILE A 96 6.52 9.97 -9.92
N THR A 97 7.72 10.43 -10.26
CA THR A 97 8.03 11.86 -10.36
C THR A 97 7.20 12.56 -11.43
N ALA A 98 7.00 11.93 -12.58
CA ALA A 98 6.16 12.49 -13.66
C ALA A 98 4.71 12.70 -13.20
N LEU A 99 4.13 11.70 -12.52
CA LEU A 99 2.79 11.82 -11.97
C LEU A 99 2.74 12.85 -10.83
N ALA A 100 3.73 12.87 -9.94
CA ALA A 100 3.80 13.84 -8.85
C ALA A 100 3.92 15.27 -9.38
N ASN A 101 4.70 15.50 -10.45
CA ASN A 101 4.79 16.82 -11.09
C ASN A 101 3.47 17.27 -11.73
N ARG A 102 2.67 16.33 -12.22
CA ARG A 102 1.35 16.60 -12.81
C ARG A 102 0.29 16.94 -11.77
N TYR A 103 0.24 16.17 -10.67
CA TYR A 103 -0.85 16.24 -9.70
C TYR A 103 -0.50 17.02 -8.43
N LYS A 104 0.79 17.30 -8.19
CA LYS A 104 1.32 18.07 -7.05
C LYS A 104 0.81 17.58 -5.69
N PRO A 105 1.03 16.29 -5.35
CA PRO A 105 0.63 15.77 -4.04
C PRO A 105 1.39 16.45 -2.90
N MET A 106 0.72 16.66 -1.79
CA MET A 106 1.35 17.15 -0.56
C MET A 106 1.77 16.02 0.39
N LEU A 107 1.19 14.85 0.20
CA LEU A 107 1.41 13.67 1.04
C LEU A 107 1.70 12.44 0.17
N PHE A 108 2.73 11.69 0.55
CA PHE A 108 2.99 10.33 0.08
C PHE A 108 2.68 9.32 1.18
N LEU A 109 2.09 8.19 0.80
CA LEU A 109 1.81 7.03 1.64
C LEU A 109 2.40 5.81 0.94
N THR A 110 3.21 5.02 1.65
CA THR A 110 3.84 3.80 1.13
C THR A 110 4.15 2.82 2.27
N ASN A 111 4.70 1.65 1.97
CA ASN A 111 5.20 0.72 2.97
C ASN A 111 6.46 1.27 3.66
N GLU A 112 6.69 0.86 4.91
CA GLU A 112 7.91 1.23 5.64
C GLU A 112 9.17 0.59 5.00
N PRO A 113 10.39 1.10 5.27
CA PRO A 113 11.61 0.74 4.53
C PRO A 113 12.01 -0.74 4.56
N ARG A 114 11.50 -1.54 5.51
CA ARG A 114 11.74 -3.01 5.55
C ARG A 114 10.68 -3.80 4.75
N GLY A 115 9.76 -3.09 4.07
CA GLY A 115 8.72 -3.66 3.23
C GLY A 115 7.59 -4.35 3.98
N VAL A 116 7.40 -4.04 5.26
CA VAL A 116 6.39 -4.62 6.18
C VAL A 116 6.58 -6.13 6.38
N SER A 117 6.53 -6.90 5.30
CA SER A 117 6.70 -8.36 5.25
C SER A 117 8.12 -8.81 4.89
N GLY A 118 9.00 -7.87 4.51
CA GLY A 118 10.32 -8.19 3.95
C GLY A 118 10.29 -8.53 2.45
N HIS A 119 9.16 -8.31 1.76
CA HIS A 119 9.07 -8.49 0.31
C HIS A 119 10.00 -7.48 -0.40
N LEU A 120 10.84 -7.98 -1.32
CA LEU A 120 11.86 -7.14 -1.96
C LEU A 120 11.25 -6.00 -2.78
N ASP A 121 10.14 -6.23 -3.47
CA ASP A 121 9.44 -5.18 -4.21
C ASP A 121 8.87 -4.10 -3.30
N HIS A 122 8.36 -4.45 -2.10
CA HIS A 122 7.91 -3.46 -1.12
C HIS A 122 9.06 -2.59 -0.63
N ILE A 123 10.22 -3.22 -0.36
CA ILE A 123 11.46 -2.50 0.03
C ILE A 123 11.89 -1.56 -1.10
N ALA A 124 11.89 -2.04 -2.34
CA ALA A 124 12.25 -1.26 -3.51
C ALA A 124 11.32 -0.05 -3.68
N VAL A 125 9.99 -0.24 -3.65
CA VAL A 125 9.02 0.85 -3.80
C VAL A 125 9.13 1.85 -2.65
N SER A 126 9.32 1.39 -1.41
CA SER A 126 9.52 2.25 -0.26
C SER A 126 10.76 3.14 -0.41
N MET A 127 11.90 2.55 -0.80
CA MET A 127 13.15 3.26 -1.05
C MET A 127 13.01 4.30 -2.18
N ILE A 128 12.39 3.90 -3.30
CA ILE A 128 12.17 4.77 -4.46
C ILE A 128 11.24 5.93 -4.10
N THR A 129 10.13 5.65 -3.39
CA THR A 129 9.20 6.68 -2.93
C THR A 129 9.88 7.67 -1.99
N SER A 130 10.75 7.19 -1.10
CA SER A 130 11.56 8.02 -0.21
C SER A 130 12.49 8.94 -0.99
N TYR A 131 13.19 8.39 -2.00
CA TYR A 131 14.02 9.18 -2.88
C TYR A 131 13.23 10.29 -3.57
N VAL A 132 12.09 9.96 -4.20
CA VAL A 132 11.24 10.96 -4.89
C VAL A 132 10.71 12.00 -3.89
N PHE A 133 10.31 11.59 -2.68
CA PHE A 133 9.92 12.52 -1.62
C PHE A 133 11.00 13.56 -1.38
N TYR A 134 12.26 13.16 -1.18
CA TYR A 134 13.35 14.10 -0.91
C TYR A 134 13.69 15.02 -2.09
N GLN A 135 13.37 14.63 -3.33
CA GLN A 135 13.59 15.47 -4.52
C GLN A 135 12.50 16.54 -4.74
N LEU A 136 11.28 16.35 -4.17
CA LEU A 136 10.11 17.19 -4.49
C LEU A 136 9.71 18.07 -3.30
N ASP A 137 10.08 19.35 -3.30
CA ASP A 137 9.86 20.28 -2.18
C ASP A 137 8.37 20.52 -1.86
N TYR A 138 7.45 20.30 -2.78
CA TYR A 138 6.03 20.47 -2.56
C TYR A 138 5.37 19.28 -1.84
N VAL A 139 6.00 18.12 -1.81
CA VAL A 139 5.55 17.00 -0.97
C VAL A 139 6.03 17.26 0.45
N LYS A 140 5.10 17.38 1.41
CA LYS A 140 5.40 17.82 2.78
C LYS A 140 5.49 16.67 3.77
N GLU A 141 4.77 15.60 3.51
CA GLU A 141 4.70 14.45 4.41
C GLU A 141 4.92 13.14 3.64
N LEU A 142 5.66 12.23 4.24
CA LEU A 142 5.79 10.84 3.82
C LEU A 142 5.35 9.95 4.98
N HIS A 143 4.27 9.21 4.77
CA HIS A 143 3.71 8.27 5.72
C HIS A 143 4.13 6.86 5.33
N TYR A 144 4.91 6.21 6.18
CA TYR A 144 5.27 4.80 6.06
C TYR A 144 4.28 3.94 6.83
N SER A 145 3.45 3.17 6.13
CA SER A 145 2.59 2.16 6.73
C SER A 145 3.44 1.05 7.34
N CYS A 146 3.23 0.74 8.59
CA CYS A 146 4.00 -0.25 9.33
C CYS A 146 3.11 -1.08 10.26
N LEU A 147 3.65 -2.17 10.78
CA LEU A 147 3.04 -2.97 11.84
C LEU A 147 3.75 -2.67 13.17
N ASP A 148 2.98 -2.54 14.25
CA ASP A 148 3.55 -2.58 15.58
C ASP A 148 3.85 -4.03 16.02
N GLU A 149 4.52 -4.19 17.17
CA GLU A 149 4.90 -5.50 17.70
C GLU A 149 3.70 -6.44 17.89
N ALA A 150 2.55 -5.91 18.29
CA ALA A 150 1.33 -6.70 18.50
C ALA A 150 0.67 -7.11 17.16
N GLN A 151 0.68 -6.21 16.18
CA GLN A 151 0.09 -6.46 14.87
C GLN A 151 0.91 -7.41 14.01
N ARG A 152 2.24 -7.45 14.22
CA ARG A 152 3.16 -8.24 13.42
C ARG A 152 2.84 -9.74 13.45
N GLY A 153 2.37 -10.27 14.60
CA GLY A 153 2.11 -11.70 14.78
C GLY A 153 3.39 -12.56 14.78
N THR A 154 3.21 -13.88 14.84
CA THR A 154 4.31 -14.84 15.01
C THR A 154 4.59 -15.70 13.78
N ASP A 155 3.74 -15.66 12.75
CA ASP A 155 3.95 -16.44 11.54
C ASP A 155 5.13 -15.90 10.72
N GLN A 156 6.05 -16.80 10.33
CA GLN A 156 7.30 -16.49 9.64
C GLN A 156 7.55 -17.38 8.42
N THR A 157 6.55 -18.14 7.98
CA THR A 157 6.77 -19.21 7.01
C THR A 157 6.70 -18.76 5.55
N TYR A 158 6.15 -17.59 5.27
CA TYR A 158 5.92 -17.12 3.89
C TYR A 158 7.17 -16.47 3.26
N PHE A 159 7.88 -15.63 4.03
CA PHE A 159 9.10 -14.96 3.56
C PHE A 159 10.33 -15.47 4.29
N VAL A 160 11.50 -15.38 3.65
CA VAL A 160 12.80 -15.72 4.24
C VAL A 160 13.04 -14.97 5.56
N TYR A 161 12.64 -13.73 5.62
CA TYR A 161 12.69 -12.90 6.82
C TYR A 161 11.51 -11.95 6.88
N PHE A 162 10.68 -12.13 7.88
CA PHE A 162 9.61 -11.19 8.18
C PHE A 162 10.09 -10.27 9.31
N PRO A 163 10.29 -8.96 9.07
CA PRO A 163 10.82 -8.05 10.07
C PRO A 163 9.97 -8.00 11.34
N PRO A 164 10.56 -7.74 12.53
CA PRO A 164 9.78 -7.51 13.74
C PRO A 164 8.93 -6.25 13.60
N GLY A 165 7.79 -6.20 14.30
CA GLY A 165 6.98 -4.98 14.41
C GLY A 165 7.77 -3.83 15.05
N TYR A 166 7.30 -2.63 14.85
CA TYR A 166 7.88 -1.44 15.48
C TYR A 166 7.39 -1.30 16.92
N PRO A 167 8.27 -0.95 17.88
CA PRO A 167 7.86 -0.60 19.23
C PRO A 167 7.04 0.72 19.23
N ASP A 168 6.16 0.87 20.21
CA ASP A 168 5.30 2.07 20.33
C ASP A 168 6.08 3.39 20.26
N SER A 169 7.31 3.42 20.79
CA SER A 169 8.17 4.60 20.78
C SER A 169 8.61 5.07 19.39
N GLN A 170 8.48 4.21 18.36
CA GLN A 170 8.84 4.52 16.98
C GLN A 170 7.61 4.76 16.09
N ILE A 171 6.40 4.55 16.61
CA ILE A 171 5.16 4.84 15.90
C ILE A 171 4.85 6.34 16.01
N SER A 172 4.87 7.03 14.88
CA SER A 172 4.56 8.47 14.83
C SER A 172 3.05 8.74 14.92
N LYS A 173 2.22 7.84 14.38
CA LYS A 173 0.77 8.01 14.31
C LYS A 173 0.05 6.67 14.30
N ARG A 174 -1.06 6.62 15.03
CA ARG A 174 -2.06 5.55 14.97
C ARG A 174 -3.36 6.13 14.45
N VAL A 175 -3.95 5.50 13.45
CA VAL A 175 -5.21 5.91 12.83
C VAL A 175 -6.28 4.90 13.22
N ASP A 176 -7.29 5.35 13.96
CA ASP A 176 -8.47 4.55 14.26
C ASP A 176 -9.30 4.35 12.99
N VAL A 177 -9.42 3.11 12.54
CA VAL A 177 -10.14 2.77 11.31
C VAL A 177 -11.55 2.24 11.55
N ARG A 178 -12.02 2.22 12.81
CA ARG A 178 -13.41 1.80 13.13
C ARG A 178 -14.47 2.56 12.33
N PRO A 179 -14.35 3.88 12.08
CA PRO A 179 -15.34 4.61 11.29
C PRO A 179 -15.50 4.13 9.84
N VAL A 180 -14.50 3.46 9.29
CA VAL A 180 -14.44 2.99 7.89
C VAL A 180 -14.14 1.49 7.79
N LEU A 181 -14.36 0.76 8.88
CA LEU A 181 -14.02 -0.66 8.96
C LEU A 181 -14.72 -1.50 7.90
N ASP A 182 -15.98 -1.22 7.63
CA ASP A 182 -16.76 -1.94 6.60
C ASP A 182 -16.18 -1.69 5.20
N GLN A 183 -15.71 -0.46 4.92
CA GLN A 183 -15.04 -0.15 3.65
C GLN A 183 -13.72 -0.90 3.52
N LYS A 184 -12.88 -0.91 4.58
CA LYS A 184 -11.63 -1.67 4.61
C LYS A 184 -11.87 -3.16 4.37
N ILE A 185 -12.84 -3.76 5.06
CA ILE A 185 -13.19 -5.18 4.89
C ILE A 185 -13.70 -5.46 3.47
N ALA A 186 -14.52 -4.58 2.91
CA ALA A 186 -15.02 -4.72 1.56
C ALA A 186 -13.91 -4.62 0.51
N ALA A 187 -12.95 -3.70 0.69
CA ALA A 187 -11.78 -3.57 -0.17
C ALA A 187 -10.88 -4.82 -0.12
N LEU A 188 -10.56 -5.33 1.08
CA LEU A 188 -9.86 -6.59 1.25
C LEU A 188 -10.53 -7.73 0.47
N LYS A 189 -11.85 -7.88 0.62
CA LYS A 189 -12.64 -8.94 -0.06
C LYS A 189 -12.76 -8.76 -1.57
N ALA A 190 -12.43 -7.59 -2.13
CA ALA A 190 -12.37 -7.39 -3.57
C ALA A 190 -11.20 -8.15 -4.20
N HIS A 191 -10.13 -8.43 -3.45
CA HIS A 191 -8.96 -9.19 -3.89
C HIS A 191 -9.20 -10.70 -3.80
N LYS A 192 -10.10 -11.21 -4.64
CA LYS A 192 -10.54 -12.63 -4.64
C LYS A 192 -9.43 -13.59 -5.03
N SER A 193 -8.52 -13.18 -5.91
CA SER A 193 -7.36 -13.99 -6.26
C SER A 193 -6.45 -14.25 -5.06
N GLN A 194 -6.48 -13.37 -4.05
CA GLN A 194 -5.66 -13.42 -2.84
C GLN A 194 -6.48 -13.83 -1.61
N ILE A 195 -7.60 -14.54 -1.79
CA ILE A 195 -8.58 -14.83 -0.72
C ILE A 195 -7.96 -15.53 0.50
N LYS A 196 -6.94 -16.36 0.31
CA LYS A 196 -6.24 -17.04 1.40
C LYS A 196 -5.59 -16.04 2.37
N ASP A 197 -4.92 -15.01 1.82
CA ASP A 197 -4.27 -13.98 2.62
C ASP A 197 -5.30 -13.00 3.20
N VAL A 198 -6.35 -12.70 2.43
CA VAL A 198 -7.50 -11.92 2.91
C VAL A 198 -8.11 -12.55 4.15
N ASP A 199 -8.39 -13.87 4.13
CA ASP A 199 -8.98 -14.58 5.27
C ASP A 199 -8.05 -14.57 6.49
N ALA A 200 -6.72 -14.71 6.27
CA ALA A 200 -5.74 -14.62 7.35
C ALA A 200 -5.72 -13.24 8.00
N VAL A 201 -5.77 -12.16 7.20
CA VAL A 201 -5.84 -10.78 7.71
C VAL A 201 -7.15 -10.53 8.44
N LEU A 202 -8.29 -10.92 7.87
CA LEU A 202 -9.60 -10.75 8.51
C LEU A 202 -9.71 -11.51 9.84
N LYS A 203 -9.08 -12.68 9.94
CA LYS A 203 -8.99 -13.42 11.21
C LYS A 203 -8.20 -12.63 12.25
N ARG A 204 -7.02 -12.12 11.88
CA ARG A 204 -6.18 -11.34 12.79
C ARG A 204 -6.84 -10.04 13.23
N MET A 205 -7.56 -9.33 12.34
CA MET A 205 -8.27 -8.10 12.68
C MET A 205 -9.31 -8.27 13.80
N LYS A 206 -9.82 -9.48 14.04
CA LYS A 206 -10.75 -9.77 15.17
C LYS A 206 -10.06 -9.76 16.53
N GLU A 207 -8.75 -9.96 16.55
CA GLU A 207 -7.94 -10.13 17.76
C GLU A 207 -7.05 -8.91 18.04
N MET A 208 -6.99 -7.95 17.11
CA MET A 208 -6.07 -6.81 17.15
C MET A 208 -6.80 -5.50 17.36
N ARG A 209 -6.02 -4.46 17.71
CA ARG A 209 -6.51 -3.09 17.67
C ARG A 209 -6.87 -2.71 16.23
N LEU A 210 -8.02 -2.09 16.04
CA LEU A 210 -8.49 -1.60 14.75
C LEU A 210 -7.85 -0.23 14.45
N GLU A 211 -6.52 -0.23 14.44
CA GLU A 211 -5.67 0.92 14.17
C GLU A 211 -4.67 0.59 13.08
N GLU A 212 -4.34 1.57 12.26
CA GLU A 212 -3.25 1.50 11.29
C GLU A 212 -2.10 2.39 11.77
N CYS A 213 -0.88 1.83 11.71
CA CYS A 213 0.30 2.46 12.30
C CYS A 213 1.19 3.08 11.22
N PHE A 214 1.76 4.24 11.55
CA PHE A 214 2.61 4.99 10.63
C PHE A 214 3.86 5.54 11.32
N ILE A 215 4.96 5.52 10.56
CA ILE A 215 6.14 6.35 10.80
C ILE A 215 6.03 7.51 9.82
N ILE A 216 6.13 8.75 10.32
CA ILE A 216 5.93 9.95 9.50
C ILE A 216 7.23 10.74 9.41
N VAL A 217 7.57 11.14 8.18
CA VAL A 217 8.65 12.08 7.88
C VAL A 217 8.04 13.37 7.36
N HIS A 218 8.46 14.48 7.92
CA HIS A 218 8.05 15.84 7.51
C HIS A 218 9.22 16.61 6.88
N LYS A 219 8.89 17.59 6.01
CA LYS A 219 9.79 18.60 5.48
C LYS A 219 9.42 19.99 5.99
#